data_a1eca390168c1b51321c217baf5b386e
#
_entry.id   a1eca390168c1b51321c217baf5b386e
#
_cell.length_a   1.000
_cell.length_b   1.000
_cell.length_c   1.000
_cell.angle_alpha   90.00
_cell.angle_beta   90.00
_cell.angle_gamma   90.00
#
_symmetry.space_group_name_H-M   'P 1'
#
loop_
_entity.id
_entity.type
_entity.pdbx_description
1 polymer ?
#
loop_
_entity_poly.entity_id
_entity_poly.type
_entity_poly.pdbx_seq_one_letter_code
_entity_poly.pdbx_strand_id
1 'polypeptide(L)'
;MDDKQILDLYWERSEVAISETSKKYGKYCRYIAFNILHNDEDSEECVNDTYLRAWNSIPPNRPSVLKTFLGKITRNLSLDRYELLNAKKRNGGQMPLVFDEIQEC
;
A
#
# COMPACT_ATOMS: atom_id res chain seq x y z
N MET A 1 -3.49 -18.51 -9.44
CA MET A 1 -2.02 -18.57 -9.40
C MET A 1 -1.55 -18.44 -7.97
N ASP A 2 -0.63 -19.26 -7.53
CA ASP A 2 -0.21 -19.17 -6.15
C ASP A 2 0.87 -18.10 -5.98
N ASP A 3 1.18 -17.79 -4.73
CA ASP A 3 2.09 -16.69 -4.44
C ASP A 3 3.49 -16.91 -4.98
N LYS A 4 3.95 -18.16 -4.95
CA LYS A 4 5.27 -18.45 -5.45
C LYS A 4 5.35 -18.16 -6.95
N GLN A 5 4.30 -18.52 -7.67
CA GLN A 5 4.25 -18.26 -9.10
C GLN A 5 4.23 -16.76 -9.37
N ILE A 6 3.49 -16.03 -8.57
CA ILE A 6 3.43 -14.58 -8.73
C ILE A 6 4.79 -13.96 -8.47
N LEU A 7 5.47 -14.41 -7.40
CA LEU A 7 6.80 -13.90 -7.12
C LEU A 7 7.79 -14.21 -8.24
N ASP A 8 7.68 -15.39 -8.83
CA ASP A 8 8.53 -15.75 -9.95
C ASP A 8 8.33 -14.79 -11.11
N LEU A 9 7.09 -14.36 -11.35
CA LEU A 9 6.82 -13.41 -12.42
C LEU A 9 7.49 -12.06 -12.14
N TYR A 10 7.51 -11.61 -10.89
CA TYR A 10 8.21 -10.39 -10.53
C TYR A 10 9.70 -10.53 -10.81
N TRP A 11 10.26 -11.68 -10.45
CA TRP A 11 11.69 -11.91 -10.66
C TRP A 11 12.04 -11.96 -12.13
N GLU A 12 11.10 -12.43 -12.97
CA GLU A 12 11.29 -12.44 -14.41
C GLU A 12 11.03 -11.07 -15.03
N ARG A 13 10.64 -10.11 -14.25
CA ARG A 13 10.25 -8.77 -14.69
C ARG A 13 9.09 -8.80 -15.67
N SER A 14 8.16 -9.72 -15.44
CA SER A 14 6.96 -9.81 -16.25
C SER A 14 5.86 -8.97 -15.62
N GLU A 15 5.26 -8.09 -16.40
CA GLU A 15 4.20 -7.23 -15.91
C GLU A 15 2.95 -8.00 -15.56
N VAL A 16 2.85 -9.23 -16.00
CA VAL A 16 1.74 -10.10 -15.60
C VAL A 16 1.73 -10.25 -14.08
N ALA A 17 2.88 -10.11 -13.44
CA ALA A 17 2.95 -10.19 -11.98
C ALA A 17 2.01 -9.17 -11.33
N ILE A 18 1.94 -7.97 -11.89
CA ILE A 18 1.08 -6.93 -11.34
C ILE A 18 -0.38 -7.28 -11.51
N SER A 19 -0.74 -7.77 -12.70
CA SER A 19 -2.12 -8.20 -12.95
C SER A 19 -2.55 -9.30 -11.99
N GLU A 20 -1.68 -10.28 -11.79
CA GLU A 20 -2.01 -11.40 -10.91
C GLU A 20 -2.10 -10.96 -9.47
N THR A 21 -1.25 -10.02 -9.06
CA THR A 21 -1.31 -9.47 -7.72
C THR A 21 -2.64 -8.75 -7.52
N SER A 22 -3.04 -7.97 -8.50
CA SER A 22 -4.30 -7.24 -8.42
C SER A 22 -5.49 -8.19 -8.34
N LYS A 23 -5.49 -9.24 -9.13
CA LYS A 23 -6.58 -10.20 -9.11
C LYS A 23 -6.69 -10.89 -7.75
N LYS A 24 -5.56 -11.25 -7.18
CA LYS A 24 -5.57 -12.03 -5.96
C LYS A 24 -5.72 -11.19 -4.71
N TYR A 25 -5.07 -10.03 -4.65
CA TYR A 25 -5.00 -9.24 -3.44
C TYR A 25 -5.54 -7.82 -3.55
N GLY A 26 -6.07 -7.47 -4.70
CA GLY A 26 -6.56 -6.09 -4.90
C GLY A 26 -7.62 -5.69 -3.91
N LYS A 27 -8.59 -6.57 -3.67
CA LYS A 27 -9.66 -6.25 -2.74
C LYS A 27 -9.14 -6.13 -1.31
N TYR A 28 -8.20 -6.97 -0.96
CA TYR A 28 -7.60 -6.94 0.36
C TYR A 28 -6.88 -5.61 0.59
N CYS A 29 -6.07 -5.19 -0.38
CA CYS A 29 -5.36 -3.93 -0.27
C CYS A 29 -6.33 -2.75 -0.22
N ARG A 30 -7.38 -2.80 -1.04
CA ARG A 30 -8.35 -1.73 -1.05
C ARG A 30 -9.10 -1.63 0.27
N TYR A 31 -9.38 -2.77 0.88
CA TYR A 31 -10.03 -2.80 2.17
C TYR A 31 -9.16 -2.09 3.21
N ILE A 32 -7.87 -2.37 3.22
CA ILE A 32 -6.95 -1.72 4.15
C ILE A 32 -6.94 -0.22 3.92
N ALA A 33 -6.78 0.19 2.68
CA ALA A 33 -6.70 1.61 2.35
C ALA A 33 -7.99 2.34 2.71
N PHE A 34 -9.12 1.74 2.36
CA PHE A 34 -10.40 2.40 2.59
C PHE A 34 -10.71 2.53 4.08
N ASN A 35 -10.32 1.55 4.89
CA ASN A 35 -10.53 1.64 6.33
C ASN A 35 -9.76 2.80 6.95
N ILE A 36 -8.69 3.22 6.32
CA ILE A 36 -7.90 4.33 6.81
C ILE A 36 -8.38 5.66 6.21
N LEU A 37 -8.65 5.64 4.91
CA LEU A 37 -8.89 6.89 4.17
C LEU A 37 -10.35 7.24 3.98
N HIS A 38 -11.23 6.25 3.99
CA HIS A 38 -12.67 6.44 3.81
C HIS A 38 -12.99 7.24 2.53
N ASN A 39 -12.21 7.01 1.49
CA ASN A 39 -12.39 7.70 0.22
C ASN A 39 -11.96 6.76 -0.88
N ASP A 40 -12.83 6.56 -1.88
CA ASP A 40 -12.54 5.60 -2.95
C ASP A 40 -11.36 6.00 -3.82
N GLU A 41 -11.28 7.25 -4.18
CA GLU A 41 -10.22 7.71 -5.06
C GLU A 41 -8.86 7.61 -4.41
N ASP A 42 -8.77 8.05 -3.16
CA ASP A 42 -7.51 8.00 -2.44
C ASP A 42 -7.10 6.56 -2.17
N SER A 43 -8.10 5.71 -1.89
CA SER A 43 -7.81 4.30 -1.63
C SER A 43 -7.27 3.63 -2.88
N GLU A 44 -7.86 3.92 -4.02
CA GLU A 44 -7.41 3.33 -5.26
C GLU A 44 -6.01 3.78 -5.61
N GLU A 45 -5.70 5.03 -5.36
CA GLU A 45 -4.38 5.54 -5.59
C GLU A 45 -3.34 4.83 -4.74
N CYS A 46 -3.66 4.60 -3.47
CA CYS A 46 -2.75 3.89 -2.59
C CYS A 46 -2.57 2.43 -3.01
N VAL A 47 -3.61 1.81 -3.51
CA VAL A 47 -3.51 0.45 -3.99
C VAL A 47 -2.61 0.38 -5.22
N ASN A 48 -2.78 1.33 -6.14
CA ASN A 48 -1.93 1.38 -7.33
C ASN A 48 -0.48 1.63 -6.95
N ASP A 49 -0.25 2.50 -5.98
CA ASP A 49 1.10 2.76 -5.50
C ASP A 49 1.69 1.53 -4.83
N THR A 50 0.86 0.71 -4.20
CA THR A 50 1.31 -0.54 -3.61
C THR A 50 1.88 -1.45 -4.68
N TYR A 51 1.20 -1.54 -5.83
CA TYR A 51 1.69 -2.39 -6.92
C TYR A 51 3.03 -1.87 -7.43
N LEU A 52 3.16 -0.56 -7.55
CA LEU A 52 4.40 0.02 -8.02
C LEU A 52 5.54 -0.24 -7.05
N ARG A 53 5.27 -0.11 -5.76
CA ARG A 53 6.27 -0.41 -4.74
C ARG A 53 6.69 -1.86 -4.78
N ALA A 54 5.73 -2.77 -4.95
CA ALA A 54 6.03 -4.17 -5.06
C ALA A 54 6.90 -4.44 -6.27
N TRP A 55 6.56 -3.83 -7.39
CA TRP A 55 7.34 -3.99 -8.62
C TRP A 55 8.77 -3.52 -8.44
N ASN A 56 8.95 -2.42 -7.73
CA ASN A 56 10.29 -1.88 -7.52
C ASN A 56 11.08 -2.61 -6.44
N SER A 57 10.40 -3.33 -5.57
CA SER A 57 11.06 -4.06 -4.48
C SER A 57 11.36 -5.50 -4.79
N ILE A 58 10.63 -6.11 -5.69
CA ILE A 58 10.80 -7.50 -6.04
C ILE A 58 11.26 -7.60 -7.48
N PRO A 59 12.47 -8.02 -7.81
CA PRO A 59 13.54 -8.30 -6.88
C PRO A 59 14.19 -7.03 -6.36
N PRO A 60 15.08 -7.12 -5.38
CA PRO A 60 15.66 -8.34 -4.85
C PRO A 60 14.90 -8.96 -3.69
N ASN A 61 13.91 -8.26 -3.15
CA ASN A 61 13.17 -8.85 -2.06
C ASN A 61 12.35 -10.05 -2.54
N ARG A 62 12.21 -11.04 -1.68
CA ARG A 62 11.34 -12.16 -1.96
C ARG A 62 10.60 -12.48 -0.69
N PRO A 63 9.48 -11.79 -0.46
CA PRO A 63 8.75 -11.95 0.81
C PRO A 63 8.26 -13.37 0.99
N SER A 64 8.30 -13.85 2.24
CA SER A 64 7.80 -15.18 2.52
C SER A 64 6.29 -15.21 2.47
N VAL A 65 5.62 -14.12 2.82
CA VAL A 65 4.16 -14.06 2.76
C VAL A 65 3.79 -12.82 1.96
N LEU A 66 3.39 -13.02 0.73
CA LEU A 66 3.10 -11.91 -0.17
C LEU A 66 1.96 -11.05 0.36
N LYS A 67 0.92 -11.66 0.90
CA LYS A 67 -0.22 -10.94 1.41
C LYS A 67 0.20 -9.93 2.49
N THR A 68 1.01 -10.36 3.43
CA THR A 68 1.48 -9.50 4.52
C THR A 68 2.37 -8.39 3.98
N PHE A 69 3.22 -8.72 3.03
CA PHE A 69 4.10 -7.75 2.41
C PHE A 69 3.30 -6.63 1.75
N LEU A 70 2.29 -7.01 0.97
CA LEU A 70 1.45 -6.02 0.29
C LEU A 70 0.63 -5.22 1.28
N GLY A 71 0.09 -5.88 2.29
CA GLY A 71 -0.73 -5.19 3.29
C GLY A 71 0.06 -4.15 4.04
N LYS A 72 1.32 -4.45 4.34
CA LYS A 72 2.16 -3.51 5.04
C LYS A 72 2.43 -2.28 4.19
N ILE A 73 2.73 -2.47 2.92
CA ILE A 73 2.95 -1.36 2.01
C ILE A 73 1.71 -0.50 1.90
N THR A 74 0.55 -1.14 1.69
CA THR A 74 -0.70 -0.42 1.53
C THR A 74 -1.03 0.38 2.78
N ARG A 75 -0.84 -0.23 3.94
CA ARG A 75 -1.13 0.44 5.19
C ARG A 75 -0.23 1.65 5.38
N ASN A 76 1.06 1.51 5.13
CA ASN A 76 1.98 2.63 5.29
C ASN A 76 1.66 3.76 4.34
N LEU A 77 1.37 3.44 3.10
CA LEU A 77 1.01 4.47 2.12
C LEU A 77 -0.29 5.17 2.52
N SER A 78 -1.25 4.41 3.02
CA SER A 78 -2.52 4.97 3.41
C SER A 78 -2.40 5.87 4.62
N LEU A 79 -1.58 5.49 5.57
CA LEU A 79 -1.35 6.33 6.75
C LEU A 79 -0.64 7.62 6.38
N ASP A 80 0.33 7.55 5.49
CA ASP A 80 1.01 8.74 5.01
C ASP A 80 0.05 9.67 4.32
N ARG A 81 -0.83 9.11 3.51
CA ARG A 81 -1.82 9.90 2.79
C ARG A 81 -2.80 10.54 3.76
N TYR A 82 -3.21 9.79 4.75
CA TYR A 82 -4.11 10.29 5.77
C TYR A 82 -3.52 11.50 6.49
N GLU A 83 -2.26 11.40 6.86
CA GLU A 83 -1.59 12.51 7.53
C GLU A 83 -1.50 13.74 6.64
N LEU A 84 -1.17 13.52 5.38
CA LEU A 84 -1.07 14.62 4.45
C LEU A 84 -2.41 15.34 4.28
N LEU A 85 -3.48 14.58 4.12
CA LEU A 85 -4.80 15.17 3.95
C LEU A 85 -5.25 15.92 5.19
N ASN A 86 -4.97 15.38 6.34
CA ASN A 86 -5.34 16.04 7.58
C ASN A 86 -4.51 17.29 7.85
N ALA A 87 -3.26 17.26 7.50
CA ALA A 87 -2.42 18.43 7.65
C ALA A 87 -2.94 19.57 6.80
N LYS A 88 -3.35 19.26 5.57
CA LYS A 88 -3.90 20.27 4.70
C LYS A 88 -5.19 20.83 5.26
N LYS A 89 -6.04 19.98 5.77
CA LYS A 89 -7.28 20.43 6.31
C LYS A 89 -7.09 21.32 7.48
N ARG A 90 -6.15 21.01 8.34
CA ARG A 90 -5.95 21.77 9.51
C ARG A 90 -5.29 23.05 9.26
N ASN A 91 -4.54 23.11 8.22
CA ASN A 91 -4.02 24.35 7.80
C ASN A 91 -3.42 25.19 8.84
N GLY A 92 -3.62 25.07 9.98
CA GLY A 92 -3.13 25.89 10.98
C GLY A 92 -1.89 25.41 11.56
N GLY A 93 -1.62 24.29 11.33
CA GLY A 93 -0.41 23.84 11.75
C GLY A 93 -0.27 23.51 13.15
N GLN A 94 -1.23 23.62 13.95
CA GLN A 94 -0.97 23.32 15.25
C GLN A 94 -1.05 21.91 15.47
N MET A 95 -1.28 21.16 14.57
CA MET A 95 -1.43 19.88 14.80
C MET A 95 -0.31 18.99 14.76
N PRO A 96 0.91 19.35 14.45
CA PRO A 96 2.01 18.44 14.44
C PRO A 96 2.13 17.60 15.67
N LEU A 97 1.75 18.15 16.79
CA LEU A 97 1.86 17.39 18.00
C LEU A 97 1.00 16.17 18.01
N VAL A 98 -0.17 16.31 17.48
CA VAL A 98 -1.08 15.20 17.43
C VAL A 98 -0.58 14.13 16.53
N PHE A 99 0.00 14.54 15.43
CA PHE A 99 0.53 13.58 14.51
C PHE A 99 1.66 12.80 15.11
N ASP A 100 2.51 13.45 15.86
CA ASP A 100 3.59 12.75 16.50
C ASP A 100 3.09 11.66 17.39
N GLU A 101 2.04 11.93 18.11
CA GLU A 101 1.49 10.91 18.97
C GLU A 101 0.94 9.75 18.20
N ILE A 102 0.27 10.04 17.12
CA ILE A 102 -0.28 8.99 16.30
C ILE A 102 0.79 8.13 15.72
N GLN A 103 1.86 8.73 15.29
CA GLN A 103 2.91 7.98 14.67
C GLN A 103 3.59 7.03 15.63
N GLU A 104 3.59 7.36 16.87
CA GLU A 104 4.19 6.49 17.83
C GLU A 104 3.36 5.30 18.12
N CYS A 105 2.10 5.36 17.86
CA CYS A 105 1.26 4.20 18.03
C CYS A 105 1.42 3.25 16.86
#